data_b45e5c58e38aa5fdef583c7db0bacb31
#
_entry.id   b45e5c58e38aa5fdef583c7db0bacb31
#
_cell.length_a   1.000
_cell.length_b   1.000
_cell.length_c   1.000
_cell.angle_alpha   90.00
_cell.angle_beta   90.00
_cell.angle_gamma   90.00
#
_symmetry.space_group_name_H-M   'P 1'
#
loop_
_entity.id
_entity.type
_entity.pdbx_description
1 polymer ?
#
loop_
_entity_poly.entity_id
_entity_poly.type
_entity_poly.pdbx_seq_one_letter_code
_entity_poly.pdbx_strand_id
1 'polypeptide(L)'
;LPYVWPMPPRLRPTRLEYVVDGVKLRAQLSAAAQDAIGDEGEQRRRAIEILKEALRRGRLIAKERLENGAGGIETARLLSGVSDEVIKSLYDFTTVHVFWARNPTEGERLALLATGGYGRGTLAPFSDVDLLFLRPYKQTPHGESVIEYMLYALWDLGFKVGHASRTIDECIRLSREDF
;
A
#
# COMPACT_ATOMS: atom_id res chain seq x y z
N LEU A 1 28.31 -7.71 28.97
CA LEU A 1 28.43 -7.10 27.65
C LEU A 1 27.14 -7.40 26.89
N PRO A 2 26.38 -6.40 26.39
CA PRO A 2 25.20 -6.69 25.57
C PRO A 2 25.66 -7.34 24.27
N TYR A 3 25.09 -8.49 23.96
CA TYR A 3 25.34 -9.20 22.72
C TYR A 3 24.73 -8.38 21.58
N VAL A 4 25.57 -7.63 20.87
CA VAL A 4 25.16 -6.94 19.66
C VAL A 4 25.13 -7.98 18.55
N TRP A 5 23.91 -8.44 18.18
CA TRP A 5 23.73 -9.25 17.00
C TRP A 5 24.26 -8.49 15.79
N PRO A 6 25.23 -9.03 15.03
CA PRO A 6 25.68 -8.38 13.81
C PRO A 6 24.49 -8.25 12.88
N MET A 7 24.06 -7.04 12.61
CA MET A 7 23.08 -6.82 11.55
C MET A 7 23.61 -7.48 10.28
N PRO A 8 22.82 -8.35 9.63
CA PRO A 8 23.24 -8.90 8.35
C PRO A 8 23.58 -7.72 7.43
N PRO A 9 24.61 -7.86 6.57
CA PRO A 9 24.98 -6.79 5.67
C PRO A 9 23.71 -6.34 4.99
N ARG A 10 23.40 -5.04 5.07
CA ARG A 10 22.25 -4.47 4.35
C ARG A 10 22.46 -4.84 2.90
N LEU A 11 21.79 -5.90 2.46
CA LEU A 11 21.70 -6.22 1.05
C LEU A 11 21.33 -4.90 0.41
N ARG A 12 22.18 -4.40 -0.49
CA ARG A 12 21.91 -3.15 -1.20
C ARG A 12 20.48 -3.27 -1.66
N PRO A 13 19.58 -2.34 -1.29
CA PRO A 13 18.19 -2.47 -1.68
C PRO A 13 18.24 -2.72 -3.19
N THR A 14 17.72 -3.86 -3.60
CA THR A 14 17.49 -4.12 -4.99
C THR A 14 16.73 -2.89 -5.42
N ARG A 15 17.29 -2.08 -6.31
CA ARG A 15 16.75 -0.75 -6.58
C ARG A 15 15.32 -0.93 -7.05
N LEU A 16 14.41 -0.85 -6.09
CA LEU A 16 12.96 -1.01 -6.29
C LEU A 16 12.47 -0.05 -7.38
N GLU A 17 13.13 1.11 -7.46
CA GLU A 17 12.96 2.13 -8.49
C GLU A 17 13.04 1.59 -9.92
N TYR A 18 13.81 0.52 -10.15
CA TYR A 18 13.86 -0.12 -11.48
C TYR A 18 12.70 -1.09 -11.74
N VAL A 19 12.01 -1.50 -10.68
CA VAL A 19 10.89 -2.44 -10.77
C VAL A 19 9.57 -1.69 -10.82
N VAL A 20 9.33 -0.82 -9.83
CA VAL A 20 8.21 0.12 -9.78
C VAL A 20 8.74 1.47 -9.30
N ASP A 21 8.77 2.44 -10.19
CA ASP A 21 9.11 3.82 -9.88
C ASP A 21 7.86 4.52 -9.35
N GLY A 22 7.79 4.69 -8.04
CA GLY A 22 6.65 5.31 -7.37
C GLY A 22 6.42 6.77 -7.77
N VAL A 23 7.48 7.53 -8.08
CA VAL A 23 7.35 8.92 -8.55
C VAL A 23 6.68 8.96 -9.91
N LYS A 24 7.17 8.13 -10.84
CA LYS A 24 6.59 8.02 -12.18
C LYS A 24 5.14 7.50 -12.11
N LEU A 25 4.88 6.52 -11.25
CA LEU A 25 3.53 5.96 -11.08
C LEU A 25 2.54 7.03 -10.59
N ARG A 26 2.90 7.83 -9.59
CA ARG A 26 2.07 8.95 -9.10
C ARG A 26 1.86 10.02 -10.17
N ALA A 27 2.89 10.35 -10.95
CA ALA A 27 2.76 11.30 -12.06
C ALA A 27 1.78 10.80 -13.13
N GLN A 28 1.82 9.51 -13.47
CA GLN A 28 0.87 8.91 -14.42
C GLN A 28 -0.57 8.95 -13.89
N LEU A 29 -0.77 8.65 -12.60
CA LEU A 29 -2.09 8.72 -11.96
C LEU A 29 -2.63 10.15 -11.93
N SER A 30 -1.78 11.14 -11.61
CA SER A 30 -2.17 12.55 -11.63
C SER A 30 -2.56 13.03 -13.02
N ALA A 31 -1.80 12.65 -14.05
CA ALA A 31 -2.14 12.96 -15.43
C ALA A 31 -3.48 12.33 -15.84
N ALA A 32 -3.69 11.05 -15.52
CA ALA A 32 -4.94 10.36 -15.81
C ALA A 32 -6.15 10.98 -15.11
N ALA A 33 -5.97 11.48 -13.88
CA ALA A 33 -7.02 12.20 -13.15
C ALA A 33 -7.36 13.54 -13.81
N GLN A 34 -6.35 14.28 -14.28
CA GLN A 34 -6.54 15.54 -14.97
C GLN A 34 -7.23 15.38 -16.33
N ASP A 35 -6.84 14.37 -17.10
CA ASP A 35 -7.44 14.09 -18.42
C ASP A 35 -8.90 13.65 -18.35
N ALA A 36 -9.36 13.17 -17.20
CA ALA A 36 -10.72 12.70 -16.96
C ALA A 36 -11.47 13.57 -15.93
N ILE A 37 -11.11 14.85 -15.80
CA ILE A 37 -11.80 15.77 -14.87
C ILE A 37 -13.29 15.81 -15.19
N GLY A 38 -14.12 15.59 -14.14
CA GLY A 38 -15.57 15.58 -14.25
C GLY A 38 -16.18 14.23 -14.58
N ASP A 39 -15.38 13.21 -14.84
CA ASP A 39 -15.82 11.81 -14.99
C ASP A 39 -15.11 10.90 -13.97
N GLU A 40 -15.72 10.75 -12.80
CA GLU A 40 -15.16 9.93 -11.70
C GLU A 40 -15.00 8.44 -12.09
N GLY A 41 -15.91 7.93 -12.93
CA GLY A 41 -15.85 6.55 -13.40
C GLY A 41 -14.63 6.32 -14.29
N GLU A 42 -14.37 7.23 -15.22
CA GLU A 42 -13.23 7.18 -16.11
C GLU A 42 -11.91 7.42 -15.36
N GLN A 43 -11.89 8.36 -14.40
CA GLN A 43 -10.73 8.55 -13.53
C GLN A 43 -10.36 7.26 -12.80
N ARG A 44 -11.35 6.62 -12.17
CA ARG A 44 -11.17 5.36 -11.47
C ARG A 44 -10.67 4.25 -12.39
N ARG A 45 -11.30 4.08 -13.56
CA ARG A 45 -10.94 3.06 -14.54
C ARG A 45 -9.47 3.20 -14.96
N ARG A 46 -9.05 4.41 -15.35
CA ARG A 46 -7.66 4.69 -15.75
C ARG A 46 -6.68 4.44 -14.62
N ALA A 47 -6.99 4.88 -13.41
CA ALA A 47 -6.14 4.66 -12.25
C ALA A 47 -5.93 3.16 -11.97
N ILE A 48 -7.00 2.36 -12.01
CA ILE A 48 -6.93 0.91 -11.83
C ILE A 48 -6.09 0.25 -12.92
N GLU A 49 -6.22 0.66 -14.18
CA GLU A 49 -5.41 0.10 -15.29
C GLU A 49 -3.92 0.37 -15.10
N ILE A 50 -3.55 1.61 -14.75
CA ILE A 50 -2.16 2.02 -14.48
C ILE A 50 -1.57 1.22 -13.31
N LEU A 51 -2.29 1.13 -12.19
CA LEU A 51 -1.85 0.41 -11.01
C LEU A 51 -1.75 -1.10 -11.26
N LYS A 52 -2.69 -1.66 -12.00
CA LYS A 52 -2.72 -3.08 -12.37
C LYS A 52 -1.53 -3.46 -13.22
N GLU A 53 -1.16 -2.63 -14.19
CA GLU A 53 0.02 -2.85 -15.02
C GLU A 53 1.32 -2.75 -14.21
N ALA A 54 1.43 -1.77 -13.31
CA ALA A 54 2.59 -1.64 -12.42
C ALA A 54 2.74 -2.89 -11.52
N LEU A 55 1.64 -3.36 -10.93
CA LEU A 55 1.61 -4.57 -10.10
C LEU A 55 1.97 -5.83 -10.89
N ARG A 56 1.38 -6.00 -12.08
CA ARG A 56 1.65 -7.13 -12.98
C ARG A 56 3.14 -7.18 -13.36
N ARG A 57 3.70 -6.05 -13.77
CA ARG A 57 5.13 -5.94 -14.13
C ARG A 57 6.03 -6.27 -12.95
N GLY A 58 5.72 -5.73 -11.76
CA GLY A 58 6.50 -5.99 -10.56
C GLY A 58 6.50 -7.47 -10.17
N ARG A 59 5.34 -8.12 -10.24
CA ARG A 59 5.19 -9.55 -9.97
C ARG A 59 5.94 -10.42 -10.99
N LEU A 60 5.91 -10.05 -12.28
CA LEU A 60 6.64 -10.74 -13.32
C LEU A 60 8.15 -10.70 -13.06
N ILE A 61 8.71 -9.52 -12.77
CA ILE A 61 10.13 -9.37 -12.45
C ILE A 61 10.52 -10.18 -11.21
N ALA A 62 9.68 -10.19 -10.18
CA ALA A 62 9.92 -10.99 -8.98
C ALA A 62 9.94 -12.50 -9.30
N LYS A 63 9.02 -12.97 -10.13
CA LYS A 63 8.97 -14.36 -10.61
C LYS A 63 10.22 -14.72 -11.42
N GLU A 64 10.59 -13.93 -12.42
CA GLU A 64 11.76 -14.15 -13.25
C GLU A 64 13.05 -14.22 -12.41
N ARG A 65 13.19 -13.36 -11.40
CA ARG A 65 14.34 -13.41 -10.50
C ARG A 65 14.39 -14.69 -9.68
N LEU A 66 13.25 -15.13 -9.16
CA LEU A 66 13.15 -16.38 -8.41
C LEU A 66 13.54 -17.58 -9.29
N GLU A 67 13.03 -17.62 -10.52
CA GLU A 67 13.36 -18.66 -11.51
C GLU A 67 14.85 -18.65 -11.92
N ASN A 68 15.51 -17.49 -11.87
CA ASN A 68 16.93 -17.30 -12.09
C ASN A 68 17.79 -17.48 -10.82
N GLY A 69 17.23 -18.03 -9.74
CA GLY A 69 17.98 -18.42 -8.54
C GLY A 69 18.04 -17.37 -7.43
N ALA A 70 17.24 -16.30 -7.50
CA ALA A 70 17.10 -15.40 -6.35
C ALA A 70 16.50 -16.11 -5.14
N GLY A 71 16.93 -15.74 -3.94
CA GLY A 71 16.43 -16.33 -2.70
C GLY A 71 14.96 -15.99 -2.43
N GLY A 72 14.22 -16.90 -1.78
CA GLY A 72 12.81 -16.70 -1.44
C GLY A 72 12.55 -15.44 -0.58
N ILE A 73 13.44 -15.14 0.37
CA ILE A 73 13.35 -13.91 1.20
C ILE A 73 13.55 -12.64 0.35
N GLU A 74 14.49 -12.67 -0.60
CA GLU A 74 14.72 -11.55 -1.51
C GLU A 74 13.49 -11.31 -2.38
N THR A 75 12.91 -12.37 -2.91
CA THR A 75 11.67 -12.31 -3.71
C THR A 75 10.50 -11.80 -2.89
N ALA A 76 10.33 -12.26 -1.65
CA ALA A 76 9.28 -11.79 -0.76
C ALA A 76 9.42 -10.30 -0.42
N ARG A 77 10.63 -9.81 -0.21
CA ARG A 77 10.91 -8.38 0.00
C ARG A 77 10.62 -7.56 -1.25
N LEU A 78 10.95 -8.06 -2.43
CA LEU A 78 10.64 -7.40 -3.69
C LEU A 78 9.13 -7.29 -3.89
N LEU A 79 8.37 -8.36 -3.63
CA LEU A 79 6.91 -8.35 -3.71
C LEU A 79 6.28 -7.38 -2.71
N SER A 80 6.82 -7.30 -1.48
CA SER A 80 6.38 -6.29 -0.50
C SER A 80 6.60 -4.89 -1.02
N GLY A 81 7.79 -4.57 -1.54
CA GLY A 81 8.10 -3.26 -2.06
C GLY A 81 7.27 -2.86 -3.28
N VAL A 82 6.98 -3.79 -4.18
CA VAL A 82 6.05 -3.57 -5.31
C VAL A 82 4.66 -3.23 -4.79
N SER A 83 4.17 -3.99 -3.80
CA SER A 83 2.87 -3.75 -3.17
C SER A 83 2.84 -2.40 -2.46
N ASP A 84 3.92 -2.04 -1.76
CA ASP A 84 4.07 -0.74 -1.08
C ASP A 84 3.90 0.43 -2.06
N GLU A 85 4.61 0.41 -3.19
CA GLU A 85 4.52 1.51 -4.17
C GLU A 85 3.15 1.60 -4.82
N VAL A 86 2.51 0.48 -5.11
CA VAL A 86 1.14 0.45 -5.65
C VAL A 86 0.13 0.99 -4.62
N ILE A 87 0.19 0.53 -3.37
CA ILE A 87 -0.74 0.91 -2.31
C ILE A 87 -0.55 2.38 -1.91
N LYS A 88 0.70 2.85 -1.77
CA LYS A 88 1.00 4.26 -1.52
C LYS A 88 0.49 5.16 -2.64
N SER A 89 0.72 4.76 -3.89
CA SER A 89 0.25 5.54 -5.04
C SER A 89 -1.28 5.57 -5.14
N LEU A 90 -1.95 4.48 -4.80
CA LEU A 90 -3.41 4.43 -4.69
C LEU A 90 -3.91 5.34 -3.56
N TYR A 91 -3.25 5.33 -2.39
CA TYR A 91 -3.62 6.19 -1.27
C TYR A 91 -3.49 7.68 -1.65
N ASP A 92 -2.37 8.07 -2.24
CA ASP A 92 -2.13 9.43 -2.71
C ASP A 92 -3.18 9.84 -3.76
N PHE A 93 -3.47 8.98 -4.74
CA PHE A 93 -4.52 9.22 -5.73
C PHE A 93 -5.89 9.42 -5.08
N THR A 94 -6.25 8.56 -4.13
CA THR A 94 -7.54 8.61 -3.44
C THR A 94 -7.70 9.91 -2.65
N THR A 95 -6.67 10.33 -1.92
CA THR A 95 -6.74 11.51 -1.03
C THR A 95 -6.52 12.83 -1.75
N VAL A 96 -5.84 12.84 -2.90
CA VAL A 96 -5.53 14.06 -3.65
C VAL A 96 -6.53 14.30 -4.79
N HIS A 97 -7.00 13.25 -5.46
CA HIS A 97 -7.80 13.40 -6.68
C HIS A 97 -9.26 12.98 -6.50
N VAL A 98 -9.56 12.00 -5.62
CA VAL A 98 -10.93 11.52 -5.43
C VAL A 98 -11.62 12.22 -4.25
N PHE A 99 -11.00 12.19 -3.08
CA PHE A 99 -11.55 12.76 -1.85
C PHE A 99 -10.69 13.92 -1.33
N TRP A 100 -10.48 14.91 -2.17
CA TRP A 100 -9.71 16.07 -1.76
C TRP A 100 -10.45 16.91 -0.72
N ALA A 101 -9.87 17.09 0.45
CA ALA A 101 -10.40 17.94 1.50
C ALA A 101 -9.75 19.34 1.46
N ARG A 102 -10.55 20.38 1.24
CA ARG A 102 -10.06 21.78 1.22
C ARG A 102 -9.40 22.21 2.53
N ASN A 103 -10.00 21.80 3.64
CA ASN A 103 -9.52 22.12 4.98
C ASN A 103 -9.61 20.86 5.85
N PRO A 104 -8.63 19.92 5.73
CA PRO A 104 -8.68 18.70 6.51
C PRO A 104 -8.58 19.03 8.02
N THR A 105 -9.53 18.54 8.79
CA THR A 105 -9.48 18.61 10.25
C THR A 105 -8.59 17.51 10.80
N GLU A 106 -8.16 17.64 12.07
CA GLU A 106 -7.42 16.57 12.74
C GLU A 106 -8.16 15.22 12.69
N GLY A 107 -9.51 15.24 12.71
CA GLY A 107 -10.33 14.03 12.64
C GLY A 107 -10.30 13.33 11.28
N GLU A 108 -9.89 14.00 10.22
CA GLU A 108 -9.79 13.45 8.85
C GLU A 108 -8.40 12.89 8.53
N ARG A 109 -7.44 13.06 9.42
CA ARG A 109 -6.13 12.44 9.28
C ARG A 109 -6.27 10.93 9.35
N LEU A 110 -5.77 10.27 8.34
CA LEU A 110 -5.77 8.82 8.23
C LEU A 110 -4.35 8.35 7.94
N ALA A 111 -3.86 7.39 8.70
CA ALA A 111 -2.60 6.72 8.39
C ALA A 111 -2.89 5.29 7.96
N LEU A 112 -2.18 4.83 6.93
CA LEU A 112 -2.26 3.48 6.42
C LEU A 112 -1.00 2.72 6.83
N LEU A 113 -1.16 1.64 7.57
CA LEU A 113 -0.09 0.81 8.07
C LEU A 113 -0.20 -0.61 7.51
N ALA A 114 0.93 -1.16 7.11
CA ALA A 114 1.08 -2.58 6.81
C ALA A 114 1.22 -3.36 8.12
N THR A 115 0.52 -4.48 8.25
CA THR A 115 0.57 -5.36 9.43
C THR A 115 0.84 -6.81 9.03
N GLY A 116 0.88 -7.72 9.98
CA GLY A 116 1.06 -9.14 9.72
C GLY A 116 2.35 -9.48 8.97
N GLY A 117 2.27 -10.41 8.04
CA GLY A 117 3.37 -10.81 7.14
C GLY A 117 3.81 -9.68 6.22
N TYR A 118 2.85 -8.93 5.71
CA TYR A 118 3.11 -7.77 4.87
C TYR A 118 3.86 -6.67 5.62
N GLY A 119 3.46 -6.37 6.87
CA GLY A 119 4.13 -5.37 7.71
C GLY A 119 5.59 -5.71 8.05
N ARG A 120 5.97 -6.98 8.01
CA ARG A 120 7.37 -7.40 8.15
C ARG A 120 8.19 -7.26 6.86
N GLY A 121 7.59 -6.79 5.78
CA GLY A 121 8.26 -6.63 4.48
C GLY A 121 8.63 -7.96 3.81
N THR A 122 7.89 -9.03 4.09
CA THR A 122 8.13 -10.38 3.55
C THR A 122 6.84 -10.99 3.02
N LEU A 123 6.26 -10.35 2.01
CA LEU A 123 5.02 -10.81 1.39
C LEU A 123 5.29 -12.04 0.50
N ALA A 124 4.78 -13.19 0.89
CA ALA A 124 4.86 -14.37 0.06
C ALA A 124 3.94 -14.23 -1.19
N PRO A 125 4.26 -14.91 -2.31
CA PRO A 125 3.35 -14.95 -3.44
C PRO A 125 1.95 -15.40 -3.03
N PHE A 126 0.92 -14.68 -3.46
CA PHE A 126 -0.50 -14.95 -3.20
C PHE A 126 -0.96 -14.81 -1.72
N SER A 127 -0.09 -14.32 -0.84
CA SER A 127 -0.48 -13.97 0.53
C SER A 127 -1.43 -12.79 0.57
N ASP A 128 -2.20 -12.73 1.63
CA ASP A 128 -3.06 -11.59 1.93
C ASP A 128 -2.19 -10.37 2.31
N VAL A 129 -2.71 -9.20 1.97
CA VAL A 129 -2.15 -7.91 2.39
C VAL A 129 -2.94 -7.42 3.59
N ASP A 130 -2.31 -7.39 4.75
CA ASP A 130 -2.96 -6.93 5.99
C ASP A 130 -2.72 -5.44 6.18
N LEU A 131 -3.79 -4.66 6.26
CA LEU A 131 -3.79 -3.21 6.38
C LEU A 131 -4.52 -2.75 7.63
N LEU A 132 -3.91 -1.80 8.33
CA LEU A 132 -4.54 -1.08 9.42
C LEU A 132 -4.73 0.39 9.00
N PHE A 133 -5.99 0.82 8.93
CA PHE A 133 -6.35 2.23 8.79
C PHE A 133 -6.42 2.85 10.18
N LEU A 134 -5.41 3.63 10.52
CA LEU A 134 -5.29 4.26 11.82
C LEU A 134 -5.92 5.66 11.79
N ARG A 135 -6.95 5.84 12.62
CA ARG A 135 -7.68 7.09 12.81
C ARG A 135 -7.20 7.82 14.07
N PRO A 136 -7.24 9.14 14.12
CA PRO A 136 -6.80 9.86 15.34
C PRO A 136 -7.68 9.57 16.56
N TYR A 137 -9.00 9.85 16.50
CA TYR A 137 -9.90 9.69 17.65
C TYR A 137 -11.36 9.36 17.29
N LYS A 138 -11.80 9.67 16.10
CA LYS A 138 -13.19 9.41 15.67
C LYS A 138 -13.26 8.90 14.24
N GLN A 139 -14.37 8.27 13.93
CA GLN A 139 -14.75 7.94 12.57
C GLN A 139 -15.40 9.16 11.91
N THR A 140 -15.00 9.45 10.68
CA THR A 140 -15.57 10.55 9.90
C THR A 140 -16.09 10.03 8.58
N PRO A 141 -17.15 10.61 8.00
CA PRO A 141 -17.65 10.19 6.68
C PRO A 141 -16.57 10.26 5.60
N HIS A 142 -15.70 11.26 5.65
CA HIS A 142 -14.57 11.38 4.73
C HIS A 142 -13.61 10.19 4.86
N GLY A 143 -13.19 9.86 6.09
CA GLY A 143 -12.30 8.72 6.34
C GLY A 143 -12.92 7.39 5.91
N GLU A 144 -14.23 7.20 6.15
CA GLU A 144 -14.96 6.01 5.67
C GLU A 144 -14.94 5.91 4.15
N SER A 145 -15.22 7.01 3.44
CA SER A 145 -15.20 7.02 1.97
C SER A 145 -13.83 6.71 1.40
N VAL A 146 -12.75 7.24 2.00
CA VAL A 146 -11.37 6.93 1.60
C VAL A 146 -11.07 5.44 1.81
N ILE A 147 -11.42 4.89 2.98
CA ILE A 147 -11.18 3.47 3.28
C ILE A 147 -11.94 2.57 2.31
N GLU A 148 -13.23 2.83 2.11
CA GLU A 148 -14.09 2.05 1.23
C GLU A 148 -13.57 2.06 -0.21
N TYR A 149 -13.25 3.24 -0.73
CA TYR A 149 -12.69 3.37 -2.08
C TYR A 149 -11.39 2.58 -2.25
N MET A 150 -10.49 2.68 -1.27
CA MET A 150 -9.23 1.94 -1.30
C MET A 150 -9.44 0.44 -1.29
N LEU A 151 -10.35 -0.07 -0.45
CA LEU A 151 -10.65 -1.51 -0.38
C LEU A 151 -11.20 -2.03 -1.70
N TYR A 152 -12.17 -1.33 -2.30
CA TYR A 152 -12.70 -1.72 -3.61
C TYR A 152 -11.62 -1.68 -4.70
N ALA A 153 -10.76 -0.65 -4.71
CA ALA A 153 -9.67 -0.56 -5.67
C ALA A 153 -8.65 -1.70 -5.49
N LEU A 154 -8.29 -2.05 -4.25
CA LEU A 154 -7.38 -3.14 -3.97
C LEU A 154 -7.95 -4.50 -4.40
N TRP A 155 -9.25 -4.75 -4.23
CA TRP A 155 -9.91 -5.94 -4.73
C TRP A 155 -9.91 -5.98 -6.26
N ASP A 156 -10.17 -4.86 -6.93
CA ASP A 156 -10.08 -4.77 -8.40
C ASP A 156 -8.66 -5.02 -8.93
N LEU A 157 -7.63 -4.65 -8.16
CA LEU A 157 -6.23 -4.97 -8.45
C LEU A 157 -5.87 -6.44 -8.19
N GLY A 158 -6.79 -7.22 -7.61
CA GLY A 158 -6.62 -8.64 -7.31
C GLY A 158 -5.82 -8.91 -6.04
N PHE A 159 -5.77 -7.95 -5.10
CA PHE A 159 -5.26 -8.23 -3.77
C PHE A 159 -6.31 -8.97 -2.94
N LYS A 160 -5.86 -9.90 -2.11
CA LYS A 160 -6.60 -10.37 -0.97
C LYS A 160 -6.23 -9.47 0.21
N VAL A 161 -7.21 -8.80 0.80
CA VAL A 161 -6.97 -7.78 1.81
C VAL A 161 -7.62 -8.16 3.13
N GLY A 162 -6.79 -8.38 4.15
CA GLY A 162 -7.20 -8.28 5.53
C GLY A 162 -7.15 -6.82 5.98
N HIS A 163 -8.17 -6.32 6.66
CA HIS A 163 -8.14 -4.94 7.09
C HIS A 163 -8.79 -4.71 8.44
N ALA A 164 -8.33 -3.68 9.14
CA ALA A 164 -8.95 -3.12 10.32
C ALA A 164 -8.92 -1.60 10.24
N SER A 165 -9.91 -0.94 10.87
CA SER A 165 -9.91 0.51 11.09
C SER A 165 -10.00 0.76 12.60
N ARG A 166 -8.99 1.40 13.18
CA ARG A 166 -8.86 1.59 14.63
C ARG A 166 -8.33 2.98 14.98
N THR A 167 -8.65 3.42 16.16
CA THR A 167 -7.95 4.55 16.80
C THR A 167 -6.69 4.08 17.50
N ILE A 168 -5.82 5.03 17.87
CA ILE A 168 -4.62 4.72 18.67
C ILE A 168 -5.02 4.08 20.00
N ASP A 169 -6.05 4.61 20.67
CA ASP A 169 -6.52 4.10 21.96
C ASP A 169 -7.09 2.69 21.84
N GLU A 170 -7.82 2.39 20.75
CA GLU A 170 -8.29 1.03 20.46
C GLU A 170 -7.13 0.06 20.25
N CYS A 171 -6.07 0.47 19.54
CA CYS A 171 -4.89 -0.35 19.36
C CYS A 171 -4.18 -0.64 20.70
N ILE A 172 -4.02 0.38 21.54
CA ILE A 172 -3.41 0.23 22.87
C ILE A 172 -4.25 -0.68 23.75
N ARG A 173 -5.57 -0.51 23.78
CA ARG A 173 -6.47 -1.36 24.56
C ARG A 173 -6.37 -2.82 24.13
N LEU A 174 -6.52 -3.10 22.83
CA LEU A 174 -6.47 -4.45 22.31
C LEU A 174 -5.11 -5.14 22.55
N SER A 175 -4.01 -4.40 22.45
CA SER A 175 -2.69 -4.96 22.74
C SER A 175 -2.50 -5.38 24.22
N ARG A 176 -3.33 -4.87 25.14
CA ARG A 176 -3.31 -5.27 26.55
C ARG A 176 -4.26 -6.42 26.88
N GLU A 177 -5.30 -6.59 26.06
CA GLU A 177 -6.30 -7.64 26.23
C GLU A 177 -5.86 -8.98 25.64
N ASP A 178 -4.96 -8.97 24.64
CA ASP A 178 -4.45 -10.16 23.94
C ASP A 178 -3.17 -10.77 24.58
N PHE A 179 -2.76 -10.31 25.77
CA PHE A 179 -1.61 -10.86 26.51
C PHE A 179 -2.04 -11.53 27.81
#